data_e0f1ff64ec44b14bad9ed72f19d017e9
#
_entry.id   e0f1ff64ec44b14bad9ed72f19d017e9
#
_cell.length_a   1.000
_cell.length_b   1.000
_cell.length_c   1.000
_cell.angle_alpha   90.00
_cell.angle_beta   90.00
_cell.angle_gamma   90.00
#
_symmetry.space_group_name_H-M   'P 1'
#
loop_
_entity.id
_entity.type
_entity.pdbx_description
1 polymer ?
#
loop_
_entity_poly.entity_id
_entity_poly.type
_entity_poly.pdbx_seq_one_letter_code
_entity_poly.pdbx_strand_id
1 'polypeptide(L)'
;VSGLALAVAPAASASTGQISIIQDSTRMLTAPAQTMSTFRVLGVRMVRIIVVWAQIAPHATSRTAPAGFNASNPSSYPQANWAPYDEMIELAHDDGLGVDLTLSGGAPRWAEGPGIPPSALDNQFWAWRPSASEFGQFVRAAGERYSGTYVPAGATAPLPRVNFWAVWNEPNFGEDLGPQAIDGSTVSVAPGMYRSLAGQMWNGLEATGHGHDTVLIGEFAPMGLSGRAGPGHPQGLPGDFSQTKPLQFLRTLYCVDSNYRELRGRAARSVGCPTTAAGSRRFRRQNPALFSATGVADHPYAFAGSAPNIETSTDPDIATFPRIPDLERALDRLQRVYGSAKRFPIYNTEYGYITHPPNRFSYPSPATAAYYINWAEYLSWKQPRVATTMQYLLYDPTLTAATSSGDGGFASGLETVNGKPKPGYAAYRLPLLMPVTSTRRGRSLEVWGCVRPARYAILGGVPSQTAQIQFAPGSSGAGSSGAGSSGAFTTIRTVTISNANNCYFDVRMKFPASGTVRLAYTYPNDPLLLFPPAVGGSTVYSRSVAITLS
;
A
#
# COMPACT_ATOMS: atom_id res chain seq x y z
N VAL A 1 19.07 31.97 40.23
CA VAL A 1 17.83 31.68 39.46
C VAL A 1 18.25 31.21 38.08
N SER A 2 18.34 29.89 37.92
CA SER A 2 18.67 29.26 36.62
C SER A 2 17.37 29.07 35.83
N GLY A 3 17.22 29.84 34.77
CA GLY A 3 16.09 29.69 33.85
C GLY A 3 16.24 28.42 33.00
N LEU A 4 15.33 27.45 33.16
CA LEU A 4 15.16 26.33 32.22
C LEU A 4 14.55 26.90 30.95
N ALA A 5 15.31 26.97 29.87
CA ALA A 5 14.79 27.18 28.52
C ALA A 5 14.10 25.87 28.06
N LEU A 6 12.79 25.87 28.06
CA LEU A 6 12.01 24.84 27.37
C LEU A 6 12.28 24.96 25.86
N ALA A 7 13.09 24.05 25.32
CA ALA A 7 13.25 23.89 23.89
C ALA A 7 11.90 23.39 23.34
N VAL A 8 11.14 24.26 22.68
CA VAL A 8 9.98 23.89 21.86
C VAL A 8 10.53 23.09 20.70
N ALA A 9 10.27 21.78 20.71
CA ALA A 9 10.58 20.95 19.56
C ALA A 9 9.85 21.53 18.33
N PRO A 10 10.52 21.67 17.17
CA PRO A 10 9.85 22.14 15.97
C PRO A 10 8.67 21.20 15.67
N ALA A 11 7.51 21.77 15.43
CA ALA A 11 6.35 21.00 14.98
C ALA A 11 6.77 20.19 13.75
N ALA A 12 6.55 18.86 13.78
CA ALA A 12 6.85 18.00 12.65
C ALA A 12 6.09 18.56 11.43
N SER A 13 6.82 18.87 10.37
CA SER A 13 6.24 19.35 9.12
C SER A 13 5.38 18.23 8.53
N ALA A 14 4.13 18.54 8.18
CA ALA A 14 3.23 17.57 7.54
C ALA A 14 3.79 17.09 6.18
N SER A 15 3.51 15.85 5.81
CA SER A 15 3.93 15.28 4.52
C SER A 15 3.14 15.92 3.38
N THR A 16 3.71 16.90 2.70
CA THR A 16 3.05 17.64 1.61
C THR A 16 3.11 16.92 0.26
N GLY A 17 3.86 15.83 0.16
CA GLY A 17 4.14 15.13 -1.10
C GLY A 17 3.63 13.69 -1.14
N GLN A 18 2.65 13.29 -0.33
CA GLN A 18 2.15 11.92 -0.32
C GLN A 18 1.68 11.47 -1.71
N ILE A 19 2.09 10.28 -2.10
CA ILE A 19 1.68 9.65 -3.34
C ILE A 19 0.38 8.88 -3.06
N SER A 20 -0.68 9.18 -3.81
CA SER A 20 -1.89 8.36 -3.79
C SER A 20 -1.71 7.15 -4.67
N ILE A 21 -1.82 5.96 -4.08
CA ILE A 21 -1.75 4.68 -4.78
C ILE A 21 -3.14 4.05 -4.81
N ILE A 22 -3.43 3.30 -5.86
CA ILE A 22 -4.60 2.43 -5.94
C ILE A 22 -4.21 1.11 -6.57
N GLN A 23 -4.91 0.04 -6.20
CA GLN A 23 -4.77 -1.28 -6.80
C GLN A 23 -6.15 -1.89 -7.05
N ASP A 24 -6.31 -2.53 -8.20
CA ASP A 24 -7.40 -3.46 -8.49
C ASP A 24 -6.92 -4.43 -9.56
N SER A 25 -6.19 -5.46 -9.16
CA SER A 25 -5.58 -6.41 -10.10
C SER A 25 -6.58 -7.05 -11.03
N THR A 26 -7.78 -7.37 -10.55
CA THR A 26 -8.83 -8.00 -11.38
C THR A 26 -9.31 -7.05 -12.47
N ARG A 27 -9.61 -5.79 -12.12
CA ARG A 27 -10.12 -4.81 -13.10
C ARG A 27 -9.05 -4.33 -14.05
N MET A 28 -7.83 -4.16 -13.57
CA MET A 28 -6.69 -3.82 -14.42
C MET A 28 -6.41 -4.91 -15.46
N LEU A 29 -6.63 -6.18 -15.15
CA LEU A 29 -6.48 -7.30 -16.09
C LEU A 29 -7.68 -7.48 -17.02
N THR A 30 -8.91 -7.19 -16.57
CA THR A 30 -10.13 -7.50 -17.35
C THR A 30 -10.69 -6.31 -18.13
N ALA A 31 -10.38 -5.09 -17.72
CA ALA A 31 -10.84 -3.84 -18.34
C ALA A 31 -9.78 -2.73 -18.13
N PRO A 32 -8.52 -2.92 -18.61
CA PRO A 32 -7.40 -2.06 -18.26
C PRO A 32 -7.62 -0.59 -18.64
N ALA A 33 -8.03 -0.30 -19.86
CA ALA A 33 -8.23 1.08 -20.35
C ALA A 33 -9.31 1.84 -19.54
N GLN A 34 -10.45 1.19 -19.26
CA GLN A 34 -11.51 1.80 -18.46
C GLN A 34 -11.05 2.04 -17.03
N THR A 35 -10.29 1.12 -16.46
CA THR A 35 -9.78 1.21 -15.09
C THR A 35 -8.78 2.34 -14.95
N MET A 36 -7.82 2.47 -15.87
CA MET A 36 -6.83 3.56 -15.86
C MET A 36 -7.50 4.92 -16.06
N SER A 37 -8.47 5.02 -16.97
CA SER A 37 -9.28 6.24 -17.15
C SER A 37 -10.03 6.62 -15.87
N THR A 38 -10.60 5.65 -15.13
CA THR A 38 -11.25 5.90 -13.84
C THR A 38 -10.24 6.39 -12.79
N PHE A 39 -9.05 5.79 -12.75
CA PHE A 39 -7.99 6.24 -11.84
C PHE A 39 -7.57 7.68 -12.13
N ARG A 40 -7.49 8.06 -13.40
CA ARG A 40 -7.22 9.44 -13.82
C ARG A 40 -8.33 10.39 -13.33
N VAL A 41 -9.60 10.04 -13.50
CA VAL A 41 -10.75 10.82 -12.99
C VAL A 41 -10.69 10.97 -11.47
N LEU A 42 -10.31 9.94 -10.74
CA LEU A 42 -10.11 9.98 -9.29
C LEU A 42 -8.89 10.83 -8.88
N GLY A 43 -7.98 11.12 -9.79
CA GLY A 43 -6.74 11.86 -9.52
C GLY A 43 -5.63 11.02 -8.89
N VAL A 44 -5.65 9.71 -9.12
CA VAL A 44 -4.62 8.77 -8.64
C VAL A 44 -3.26 9.16 -9.21
N ARG A 45 -2.19 9.08 -8.40
CA ARG A 45 -0.83 9.36 -8.87
C ARG A 45 -0.08 8.12 -9.34
N MET A 46 -0.39 6.96 -8.77
CA MET A 46 0.34 5.73 -9.00
C MET A 46 -0.59 4.53 -8.91
N VAL A 47 -0.41 3.54 -9.75
CA VAL A 47 -1.06 2.25 -9.66
C VAL A 47 -0.08 1.21 -9.15
N ARG A 48 -0.53 0.31 -8.27
CA ARG A 48 0.26 -0.85 -7.85
C ARG A 48 -0.12 -2.03 -8.74
N ILE A 49 0.88 -2.61 -9.40
CA ILE A 49 0.75 -3.78 -10.27
C ILE A 49 1.59 -4.91 -9.67
N ILE A 50 0.95 -6.00 -9.29
CA ILE A 50 1.65 -7.20 -8.81
C ILE A 50 1.90 -8.13 -10.00
N VAL A 51 3.16 -8.36 -10.33
CA VAL A 51 3.59 -9.33 -11.33
C VAL A 51 3.88 -10.65 -10.63
N VAL A 52 2.99 -11.61 -10.84
CA VAL A 52 3.13 -12.95 -10.26
C VAL A 52 4.08 -13.79 -11.11
N TRP A 53 5.22 -14.15 -10.55
CA TRP A 53 6.29 -14.85 -11.27
C TRP A 53 5.82 -16.12 -11.99
N ALA A 54 5.01 -16.96 -11.35
CA ALA A 54 4.46 -18.17 -11.97
C ALA A 54 3.56 -17.90 -13.17
N GLN A 55 2.91 -16.72 -13.24
CA GLN A 55 2.07 -16.35 -14.39
C GLN A 55 2.90 -15.94 -15.59
N ILE A 56 4.11 -15.42 -15.36
CA ILE A 56 5.04 -15.03 -16.42
C ILE A 56 5.86 -16.24 -16.89
N ALA A 57 6.23 -17.13 -15.97
CA ALA A 57 7.16 -18.23 -16.20
C ALA A 57 6.63 -19.27 -17.20
N PRO A 58 7.48 -19.77 -18.12
CA PRO A 58 7.12 -20.92 -18.95
C PRO A 58 7.04 -22.18 -18.09
N HIS A 59 6.15 -23.10 -18.47
CA HIS A 59 5.96 -24.42 -17.81
C HIS A 59 5.86 -24.31 -16.27
N ALA A 60 5.14 -23.29 -15.78
CA ALA A 60 5.09 -22.95 -14.35
C ALA A 60 4.65 -24.11 -13.45
N THR A 61 3.85 -25.06 -13.95
CA THR A 61 3.39 -26.24 -13.22
C THR A 61 4.39 -27.43 -13.26
N SER A 62 5.44 -27.36 -14.09
CA SER A 62 6.47 -28.42 -14.20
C SER A 62 7.49 -28.30 -13.05
N ARG A 63 8.03 -29.45 -12.61
CA ARG A 63 9.17 -29.50 -11.66
C ARG A 63 10.52 -29.21 -12.30
N THR A 64 10.58 -29.09 -13.63
CA THR A 64 11.79 -28.78 -14.38
C THR A 64 11.52 -27.61 -15.31
N ALA A 65 12.44 -26.65 -15.33
CA ALA A 65 12.43 -25.57 -16.31
C ALA A 65 12.59 -26.12 -17.73
N PRO A 66 12.10 -25.42 -18.76
CA PRO A 66 12.34 -25.82 -20.17
C PRO A 66 13.83 -25.92 -20.47
N ALA A 67 14.20 -26.87 -21.30
CA ALA A 67 15.58 -27.01 -21.76
C ALA A 67 16.03 -25.75 -22.50
N GLY A 68 17.20 -25.21 -22.14
CA GLY A 68 17.74 -23.99 -22.76
C GLY A 68 17.04 -22.68 -22.34
N PHE A 69 16.13 -22.70 -21.37
CA PHE A 69 15.48 -21.51 -20.88
C PHE A 69 16.47 -20.56 -20.18
N ASN A 70 16.59 -19.34 -20.71
CA ASN A 70 17.38 -18.27 -20.10
C ASN A 70 16.48 -17.35 -19.27
N ALA A 71 16.38 -17.62 -17.97
CA ALA A 71 15.48 -16.91 -17.07
C ALA A 71 15.82 -15.41 -16.85
N SER A 72 17.00 -14.95 -17.28
CA SER A 72 17.38 -13.53 -17.21
C SER A 72 17.05 -12.73 -18.49
N ASN A 73 16.61 -13.41 -19.55
CA ASN A 73 16.27 -12.77 -20.82
C ASN A 73 14.74 -12.65 -20.96
N PRO A 74 14.14 -11.43 -21.03
CA PRO A 74 12.70 -11.25 -21.16
C PRO A 74 12.12 -11.94 -22.42
N SER A 75 12.90 -12.08 -23.49
CA SER A 75 12.48 -12.74 -24.74
C SER A 75 12.39 -14.27 -24.61
N SER A 76 12.94 -14.86 -23.57
CA SER A 76 12.83 -16.32 -23.31
C SER A 76 11.50 -16.70 -22.65
N TYR A 77 10.77 -15.75 -22.12
CA TYR A 77 9.44 -15.94 -21.56
C TYR A 77 8.37 -15.83 -22.67
N PRO A 78 7.25 -16.56 -22.57
CA PRO A 78 6.16 -16.42 -23.54
C PRO A 78 5.65 -14.97 -23.58
N GLN A 79 5.63 -14.36 -24.76
CA GLN A 79 5.15 -12.97 -24.92
C GLN A 79 3.71 -12.82 -24.45
N ALA A 80 2.86 -13.83 -24.66
CA ALA A 80 1.46 -13.83 -24.21
C ALA A 80 1.32 -13.71 -22.68
N ASN A 81 2.32 -14.16 -21.91
CA ASN A 81 2.28 -14.05 -20.45
C ASN A 81 2.65 -12.63 -19.98
N TRP A 82 3.51 -11.92 -20.73
CA TRP A 82 3.84 -10.52 -20.47
C TRP A 82 2.75 -9.54 -20.92
N ALA A 83 2.04 -9.87 -22.01
CA ALA A 83 1.15 -8.93 -22.69
C ALA A 83 0.14 -8.21 -21.77
N PRO A 84 -0.53 -8.86 -20.80
CA PRO A 84 -1.45 -8.13 -19.90
C PRO A 84 -0.73 -7.10 -19.02
N TYR A 85 0.51 -7.36 -18.61
CA TYR A 85 1.30 -6.45 -17.79
C TYR A 85 1.86 -5.30 -18.63
N ASP A 86 2.30 -5.59 -19.87
CA ASP A 86 2.73 -4.57 -20.82
C ASP A 86 1.61 -3.56 -21.05
N GLU A 87 0.40 -4.05 -21.37
CA GLU A 87 -0.78 -3.22 -21.60
C GLU A 87 -1.11 -2.33 -20.40
N MET A 88 -1.09 -2.89 -19.19
CA MET A 88 -1.33 -2.09 -17.98
C MET A 88 -0.29 -0.98 -17.79
N ILE A 89 0.98 -1.26 -18.05
CA ILE A 89 2.09 -0.31 -17.90
C ILE A 89 2.04 0.76 -18.98
N GLU A 90 1.75 0.40 -20.23
CA GLU A 90 1.57 1.34 -21.34
C GLU A 90 0.39 2.30 -21.07
N LEU A 91 -0.77 1.77 -20.72
CA LEU A 91 -1.95 2.57 -20.39
C LEU A 91 -1.74 3.48 -19.16
N ALA A 92 -1.06 2.98 -18.13
CA ALA A 92 -0.70 3.81 -16.97
C ALA A 92 0.21 4.98 -17.39
N HIS A 93 1.22 4.71 -18.22
CA HIS A 93 2.12 5.71 -18.74
C HIS A 93 1.36 6.76 -19.57
N ASP A 94 0.50 6.33 -20.49
CA ASP A 94 -0.27 7.20 -21.39
C ASP A 94 -1.24 8.09 -20.64
N ASP A 95 -1.83 7.56 -19.54
CA ASP A 95 -2.69 8.31 -18.64
C ASP A 95 -1.91 9.17 -17.61
N GLY A 96 -0.58 9.17 -17.65
CA GLY A 96 0.28 9.95 -16.73
C GLY A 96 0.29 9.44 -15.29
N LEU A 97 -0.03 8.15 -15.08
CA LEU A 97 0.07 7.44 -13.82
C LEU A 97 1.49 6.89 -13.63
N GLY A 98 2.02 6.95 -12.40
CA GLY A 98 3.18 6.16 -12.02
C GLY A 98 2.81 4.69 -11.85
N VAL A 99 3.80 3.81 -11.91
CA VAL A 99 3.63 2.38 -11.67
C VAL A 99 4.52 1.95 -10.51
N ASP A 100 3.91 1.39 -9.46
CA ASP A 100 4.58 0.61 -8.42
C ASP A 100 4.52 -0.86 -8.86
N LEU A 101 5.64 -1.38 -9.36
CA LEU A 101 5.73 -2.75 -9.87
C LEU A 101 6.25 -3.69 -8.79
N THR A 102 5.35 -4.43 -8.19
CA THR A 102 5.66 -5.45 -7.18
C THR A 102 5.96 -6.77 -7.87
N LEU A 103 7.24 -7.20 -7.87
CA LEU A 103 7.62 -8.54 -8.35
C LEU A 103 7.42 -9.56 -7.23
N SER A 104 6.46 -10.47 -7.40
CA SER A 104 6.00 -11.34 -6.31
C SER A 104 5.98 -12.84 -6.67
N GLY A 105 5.89 -13.68 -5.61
CA GLY A 105 5.43 -15.07 -5.69
C GLY A 105 3.96 -15.13 -6.21
N GLY A 106 3.33 -16.30 -6.54
CA GLY A 106 4.00 -17.62 -6.42
C GLY A 106 5.11 -17.87 -7.44
N ALA A 107 6.01 -18.68 -6.97
CA ALA A 107 7.09 -19.16 -7.80
C ALA A 107 6.62 -20.29 -8.76
N PRO A 108 7.20 -20.42 -9.96
CA PRO A 108 6.95 -21.61 -10.76
C PRO A 108 7.49 -22.86 -10.06
N ARG A 109 6.83 -23.99 -10.26
CA ARG A 109 7.15 -25.25 -9.57
C ARG A 109 8.61 -25.69 -9.74
N TRP A 110 9.24 -25.36 -10.85
CA TRP A 110 10.66 -25.65 -11.07
C TRP A 110 11.62 -24.76 -10.26
N ALA A 111 11.12 -23.67 -9.68
CA ALA A 111 11.87 -22.78 -8.81
C ALA A 111 11.52 -22.95 -7.31
N GLU A 112 10.67 -23.91 -6.98
CA GLU A 112 10.34 -24.25 -5.59
C GLU A 112 11.33 -25.26 -5.00
N GLY A 113 11.56 -25.13 -3.70
CA GLY A 113 12.35 -26.10 -2.94
C GLY A 113 11.60 -27.38 -2.63
N PRO A 114 12.31 -28.41 -2.16
CA PRO A 114 11.73 -29.70 -1.78
C PRO A 114 11.02 -29.63 -0.43
N GLY A 115 10.28 -30.72 -0.13
CA GLY A 115 9.73 -30.97 1.21
C GLY A 115 8.46 -30.20 1.54
N ILE A 116 7.65 -29.85 0.54
CA ILE A 116 6.32 -29.31 0.79
C ILE A 116 5.47 -30.32 1.57
N PRO A 117 4.79 -29.91 2.66
CA PRO A 117 3.96 -30.82 3.44
C PRO A 117 2.80 -31.40 2.63
N PRO A 118 2.41 -32.67 2.84
CA PRO A 118 1.23 -33.26 2.20
C PRO A 118 -0.08 -32.53 2.53
N SER A 119 -0.11 -31.78 3.64
CA SER A 119 -1.26 -30.97 4.08
C SER A 119 -1.36 -29.61 3.39
N ALA A 120 -0.40 -29.25 2.53
CA ALA A 120 -0.44 -28.00 1.81
C ALA A 120 -1.68 -27.90 0.89
N LEU A 121 -2.36 -26.75 0.93
CA LEU A 121 -3.46 -26.43 0.02
C LEU A 121 -2.89 -26.01 -1.35
N ASP A 122 -3.72 -26.07 -2.39
CA ASP A 122 -3.29 -25.78 -3.77
C ASP A 122 -2.66 -24.39 -3.92
N ASN A 123 -3.16 -23.37 -3.21
CA ASN A 123 -2.60 -22.02 -3.22
C ASN A 123 -1.26 -21.91 -2.47
N GLN A 124 -0.91 -22.87 -1.60
CA GLN A 124 0.31 -22.86 -0.82
C GLN A 124 1.50 -23.48 -1.56
N PHE A 125 1.25 -24.24 -2.63
CA PHE A 125 2.33 -24.83 -3.43
C PHE A 125 3.27 -23.79 -4.01
N TRP A 126 2.71 -22.70 -4.53
CA TRP A 126 3.46 -21.63 -5.21
C TRP A 126 4.30 -20.75 -4.27
N ALA A 127 4.11 -20.89 -2.96
CA ALA A 127 4.82 -20.12 -1.94
C ALA A 127 6.03 -20.87 -1.36
N TRP A 128 6.17 -22.18 -1.65
CA TRP A 128 7.08 -23.06 -0.91
C TRP A 128 8.53 -22.92 -1.32
N ARG A 129 9.38 -22.38 -0.40
CA ARG A 129 10.85 -22.28 -0.55
C ARG A 129 11.27 -21.76 -1.93
N PRO A 130 10.82 -20.60 -2.37
CA PRO A 130 11.20 -20.07 -3.68
C PRO A 130 12.71 -19.89 -3.78
N SER A 131 13.29 -20.29 -4.92
CA SER A 131 14.70 -20.13 -5.23
C SER A 131 15.03 -18.65 -5.44
N ALA A 132 15.80 -18.06 -4.53
CA ALA A 132 16.21 -16.66 -4.65
C ALA A 132 17.09 -16.42 -5.89
N SER A 133 17.93 -17.39 -6.31
CA SER A 133 18.75 -17.25 -7.52
C SER A 133 17.91 -17.19 -8.78
N GLU A 134 16.91 -18.05 -8.90
CA GLU A 134 15.98 -18.03 -10.05
C GLU A 134 15.10 -16.77 -10.04
N PHE A 135 14.64 -16.36 -8.86
CA PHE A 135 13.93 -15.08 -8.72
C PHE A 135 14.79 -13.89 -9.18
N GLY A 136 16.08 -13.86 -8.82
CA GLY A 136 17.00 -12.83 -9.29
C GLY A 136 17.18 -12.79 -10.81
N GLN A 137 17.09 -13.94 -11.48
CA GLN A 137 17.10 -13.98 -12.95
C GLN A 137 15.78 -13.42 -13.51
N PHE A 138 14.63 -13.78 -12.94
CA PHE A 138 13.35 -13.20 -13.30
C PHE A 138 13.34 -11.68 -13.10
N VAL A 139 13.90 -11.18 -11.99
CA VAL A 139 14.05 -9.73 -11.75
C VAL A 139 14.87 -9.05 -12.84
N ARG A 140 15.96 -9.68 -13.31
CA ARG A 140 16.75 -9.15 -14.45
C ARG A 140 15.91 -9.09 -15.73
N ALA A 141 15.14 -10.14 -16.01
CA ALA A 141 14.24 -10.14 -17.17
C ALA A 141 13.21 -9.01 -17.08
N ALA A 142 12.57 -8.81 -15.92
CA ALA A 142 11.61 -7.73 -15.70
C ALA A 142 12.27 -6.34 -15.80
N GLY A 143 13.45 -6.17 -15.18
CA GLY A 143 14.20 -4.92 -15.23
C GLY A 143 14.64 -4.55 -16.66
N GLU A 144 15.14 -5.51 -17.43
CA GLU A 144 15.46 -5.28 -18.84
C GLU A 144 14.22 -4.92 -19.66
N ARG A 145 13.10 -5.66 -19.43
CA ARG A 145 11.86 -5.44 -20.14
C ARG A 145 11.30 -4.03 -19.93
N TYR A 146 11.29 -3.55 -18.71
CA TYR A 146 10.74 -2.24 -18.33
C TYR A 146 11.83 -1.17 -18.12
N SER A 147 12.95 -1.32 -18.84
CA SER A 147 14.06 -0.34 -18.83
C SER A 147 13.74 0.96 -19.56
N GLY A 148 12.70 0.99 -20.40
CA GLY A 148 12.40 2.09 -21.32
C GLY A 148 13.13 1.97 -22.67
N THR A 149 13.88 0.87 -22.90
CA THR A 149 14.62 0.65 -24.16
C THR A 149 14.30 -0.70 -24.81
N TYR A 150 13.65 -1.60 -24.09
CA TYR A 150 13.30 -2.92 -24.60
C TYR A 150 12.09 -2.86 -25.53
N VAL A 151 12.25 -3.39 -26.75
CA VAL A 151 11.19 -3.51 -27.76
C VAL A 151 10.73 -4.97 -27.81
N PRO A 152 9.49 -5.29 -27.43
CA PRO A 152 8.95 -6.64 -27.56
C PRO A 152 8.91 -7.14 -29.01
N ALA A 153 8.98 -8.45 -29.21
CA ALA A 153 8.85 -9.02 -30.53
C ALA A 153 7.51 -8.61 -31.19
N GLY A 154 7.60 -8.03 -32.39
CA GLY A 154 6.42 -7.53 -33.13
C GLY A 154 5.97 -6.12 -32.75
N ALA A 155 6.53 -5.49 -31.72
CA ALA A 155 6.27 -4.10 -31.38
C ALA A 155 7.18 -3.15 -32.19
N THR A 156 6.74 -1.89 -32.35
CA THR A 156 7.47 -0.84 -33.09
C THR A 156 8.13 0.20 -32.18
N ALA A 157 7.81 0.17 -30.87
CA ALA A 157 8.32 1.10 -29.89
C ALA A 157 8.76 0.35 -28.62
N PRO A 158 9.67 0.91 -27.82
CA PRO A 158 10.03 0.34 -26.53
C PRO A 158 8.89 0.48 -25.52
N LEU A 159 8.82 -0.47 -24.59
CA LEU A 159 7.94 -0.38 -23.42
C LEU A 159 8.34 0.80 -22.52
N PRO A 160 7.38 1.42 -21.82
CA PRO A 160 7.68 2.47 -20.86
C PRO A 160 8.62 2.02 -19.76
N ARG A 161 9.46 2.95 -19.29
CA ARG A 161 10.33 2.70 -18.15
C ARG A 161 9.51 2.67 -16.84
N VAL A 162 9.72 1.61 -16.05
CA VAL A 162 9.30 1.56 -14.64
C VAL A 162 10.46 2.00 -13.76
N ASN A 163 10.19 2.84 -12.77
CA ASN A 163 11.19 3.39 -11.86
C ASN A 163 10.79 3.29 -10.36
N PHE A 164 9.80 2.46 -10.08
CA PHE A 164 9.33 2.20 -8.72
C PHE A 164 9.02 0.71 -8.59
N TRP A 165 9.72 0.04 -7.67
CA TRP A 165 9.78 -1.40 -7.55
C TRP A 165 9.57 -1.84 -6.11
N ALA A 166 8.79 -2.89 -5.91
CA ALA A 166 8.64 -3.54 -4.61
C ALA A 166 8.94 -5.04 -4.70
N VAL A 167 9.51 -5.60 -3.64
CA VAL A 167 9.91 -7.00 -3.59
C VAL A 167 8.93 -7.83 -2.79
N TRP A 168 8.33 -8.79 -3.48
CA TRP A 168 7.41 -9.78 -2.94
C TRP A 168 6.08 -9.15 -2.47
N ASN A 169 5.15 -9.99 -2.01
CA ASN A 169 3.93 -9.59 -1.32
C ASN A 169 3.87 -10.35 0.00
N GLU A 170 3.51 -9.71 1.07
CA GLU A 170 3.29 -10.25 2.41
C GLU A 170 4.22 -11.41 2.83
N PRO A 171 5.57 -11.19 2.82
CA PRO A 171 6.54 -12.28 3.05
C PRO A 171 6.43 -12.89 4.45
N ASN A 172 5.72 -12.24 5.36
CA ASN A 172 5.42 -12.74 6.69
C ASN A 172 4.12 -13.57 6.75
N PHE A 173 3.49 -13.82 5.58
CA PHE A 173 2.33 -14.69 5.45
C PHE A 173 2.70 -15.98 4.71
N GLY A 174 2.33 -17.15 5.25
CA GLY A 174 2.77 -18.44 4.72
C GLY A 174 2.20 -18.82 3.37
N GLU A 175 1.07 -18.23 2.97
CA GLU A 175 0.50 -18.41 1.63
C GLU A 175 1.28 -17.63 0.56
N ASP A 176 2.03 -16.60 0.95
CA ASP A 176 2.91 -15.85 0.06
C ASP A 176 4.37 -16.32 0.12
N LEU A 177 4.84 -16.73 1.31
CA LEU A 177 6.20 -17.22 1.51
C LEU A 177 6.23 -18.33 2.59
N GLY A 178 6.36 -19.58 2.17
CA GLY A 178 6.41 -20.73 3.04
C GLY A 178 7.73 -21.51 2.93
N PRO A 179 8.14 -22.26 3.99
CA PRO A 179 7.53 -22.25 5.31
C PRO A 179 7.83 -20.98 6.11
N GLN A 180 6.90 -20.54 6.94
CA GLN A 180 7.16 -19.44 7.87
C GLN A 180 8.13 -19.88 8.98
N ALA A 181 8.01 -21.12 9.46
CA ALA A 181 8.89 -21.66 10.48
C ALA A 181 9.50 -23.01 10.08
N ILE A 182 10.63 -23.35 10.68
CA ILE A 182 11.32 -24.61 10.46
C ILE A 182 10.46 -25.79 10.96
N ASP A 183 10.25 -26.77 10.12
CA ASP A 183 9.50 -27.99 10.42
C ASP A 183 8.12 -27.70 11.08
N GLY A 184 7.45 -26.66 10.62
CA GLY A 184 6.14 -26.24 11.14
C GLY A 184 6.16 -25.71 12.58
N SER A 185 7.30 -25.32 13.11
CA SER A 185 7.51 -24.94 14.52
C SER A 185 7.31 -23.44 14.78
N THR A 186 7.96 -22.93 15.83
CA THR A 186 7.99 -21.51 16.21
C THR A 186 9.25 -20.78 15.73
N VAL A 187 10.21 -21.50 15.11
CA VAL A 187 11.50 -20.93 14.67
C VAL A 187 11.34 -20.36 13.27
N SER A 188 11.11 -19.06 13.18
CA SER A 188 10.82 -18.39 11.91
C SER A 188 12.02 -18.42 10.95
N VAL A 189 11.84 -19.00 9.76
CA VAL A 189 12.85 -19.11 8.69
C VAL A 189 12.52 -18.26 7.45
N ALA A 190 11.28 -17.89 7.26
CA ALA A 190 10.83 -17.02 6.15
C ALA A 190 11.64 -15.71 6.07
N PRO A 191 12.03 -15.04 7.17
CA PRO A 191 12.83 -13.82 7.09
C PRO A 191 14.19 -14.04 6.40
N GLY A 192 14.80 -15.22 6.59
CA GLY A 192 16.06 -15.58 5.91
C GLY A 192 15.88 -15.80 4.41
N MET A 193 14.78 -16.43 4.01
CA MET A 193 14.40 -16.60 2.59
C MET A 193 14.10 -15.23 1.95
N TYR A 194 13.27 -14.42 2.60
CA TYR A 194 12.96 -13.06 2.12
C TYR A 194 14.20 -12.18 1.98
N ARG A 195 15.14 -12.25 2.93
CA ARG A 195 16.43 -11.53 2.83
C ARG A 195 17.19 -11.92 1.56
N SER A 196 17.18 -13.19 1.20
CA SER A 196 17.81 -13.67 -0.03
C SER A 196 17.07 -13.18 -1.28
N LEU A 197 15.74 -13.21 -1.30
CA LEU A 197 14.92 -12.68 -2.39
C LEU A 197 15.16 -11.17 -2.57
N ALA A 198 15.12 -10.38 -1.49
CA ALA A 198 15.37 -8.94 -1.53
C ALA A 198 16.80 -8.62 -2.01
N GLY A 199 17.80 -9.41 -1.59
CA GLY A 199 19.16 -9.26 -2.07
C GLY A 199 19.30 -9.54 -3.56
N GLN A 200 18.63 -10.57 -4.07
CA GLN A 200 18.63 -10.89 -5.50
C GLN A 200 17.85 -9.87 -6.33
N MET A 201 16.74 -9.35 -5.80
CA MET A 201 16.05 -8.24 -6.47
C MET A 201 16.93 -7.01 -6.58
N TRP A 202 17.58 -6.61 -5.48
CA TRP A 202 18.53 -5.49 -5.49
C TRP A 202 19.59 -5.65 -6.59
N ASN A 203 20.27 -6.80 -6.60
CA ASN A 203 21.31 -7.08 -7.57
C ASN A 203 20.78 -7.13 -9.02
N GLY A 204 19.58 -7.68 -9.23
CA GLY A 204 18.95 -7.76 -10.54
C GLY A 204 18.62 -6.38 -11.10
N LEU A 205 18.03 -5.51 -10.28
CA LEU A 205 17.70 -4.13 -10.65
C LEU A 205 18.95 -3.27 -10.89
N GLU A 206 20.00 -3.38 -10.05
CA GLU A 206 21.27 -2.71 -10.31
C GLU A 206 21.88 -3.14 -11.67
N ALA A 207 21.85 -4.44 -11.96
CA ALA A 207 22.41 -4.98 -13.21
C ALA A 207 21.66 -4.55 -14.47
N THR A 208 20.42 -4.07 -14.35
CA THR A 208 19.56 -3.65 -15.46
C THR A 208 19.31 -2.13 -15.49
N GLY A 209 20.14 -1.34 -14.78
CA GLY A 209 20.11 0.12 -14.84
C GLY A 209 19.08 0.79 -13.92
N HIS A 210 18.55 0.05 -12.93
CA HIS A 210 17.56 0.55 -11.97
C HIS A 210 18.15 0.90 -10.58
N GLY A 211 19.46 1.03 -10.46
CA GLY A 211 20.16 1.29 -9.18
C GLY A 211 19.82 2.65 -8.53
N HIS A 212 19.20 3.57 -9.27
CA HIS A 212 18.74 4.86 -8.74
C HIS A 212 17.21 4.98 -8.62
N ASP A 213 16.49 3.91 -8.94
CA ASP A 213 15.04 3.89 -8.87
C ASP A 213 14.57 3.75 -7.40
N THR A 214 13.28 3.96 -7.19
CA THR A 214 12.67 3.64 -5.90
C THR A 214 12.57 2.14 -5.76
N VAL A 215 13.21 1.58 -4.74
CA VAL A 215 13.14 0.14 -4.41
C VAL A 215 12.62 0.01 -2.99
N LEU A 216 11.51 -0.67 -2.82
CA LEU A 216 10.90 -0.95 -1.53
C LEU A 216 11.18 -2.38 -1.09
N ILE A 217 11.50 -2.53 0.20
CA ILE A 217 11.47 -3.81 0.91
C ILE A 217 10.29 -3.80 1.89
N GLY A 218 9.84 -4.97 2.31
CA GLY A 218 8.74 -5.07 3.27
C GLY A 218 7.53 -5.74 2.68
N GLU A 219 6.49 -4.96 2.32
CA GLU A 219 5.17 -5.43 1.93
C GLU A 219 4.56 -6.32 3.04
N PHE A 220 4.67 -5.87 4.31
CA PHE A 220 4.30 -6.71 5.44
C PHE A 220 2.80 -6.75 5.68
N ALA A 221 2.24 -7.96 5.85
CA ALA A 221 0.94 -8.14 6.48
C ALA A 221 0.98 -7.59 7.92
N PRO A 222 -0.08 -6.88 8.38
CA PRO A 222 0.00 -6.09 9.61
C PRO A 222 0.01 -6.90 10.90
N MET A 223 -0.42 -8.15 10.82
CA MET A 223 -0.64 -9.02 11.98
C MET A 223 0.08 -10.37 11.81
N GLY A 224 0.00 -11.21 12.80
CA GLY A 224 0.53 -12.56 12.77
C GLY A 224 0.25 -13.32 14.06
N LEU A 225 0.60 -14.59 14.06
CA LEU A 225 0.36 -15.50 15.17
C LEU A 225 1.68 -15.96 15.77
N SER A 226 1.68 -16.15 17.07
CA SER A 226 2.75 -16.85 17.77
C SER A 226 2.14 -17.69 18.88
N GLY A 227 2.66 -18.89 19.08
CA GLY A 227 2.16 -19.78 20.10
C GLY A 227 3.03 -21.03 20.25
N ARG A 228 3.02 -21.59 21.45
CA ARG A 228 3.65 -22.90 21.70
C ARG A 228 2.78 -23.99 21.08
N ALA A 229 3.36 -25.19 20.98
CA ALA A 229 2.65 -26.40 20.57
C ALA A 229 1.36 -26.59 21.40
N GLY A 230 0.30 -26.97 20.72
CA GLY A 230 -1.03 -27.16 21.32
C GLY A 230 -2.01 -27.84 20.34
N PRO A 231 -3.28 -28.03 20.75
CA PRO A 231 -4.30 -28.59 19.86
C PRO A 231 -4.42 -27.79 18.56
N GLY A 232 -4.44 -28.47 17.41
CA GLY A 232 -4.49 -27.85 16.09
C GLY A 232 -3.14 -27.33 15.56
N HIS A 233 -2.15 -27.10 16.41
CA HIS A 233 -0.81 -26.65 16.03
C HIS A 233 0.24 -27.42 16.85
N PRO A 234 0.43 -28.73 16.59
CA PRO A 234 1.23 -29.60 17.46
C PRO A 234 2.71 -29.21 17.55
N GLN A 235 3.22 -28.45 16.57
CA GLN A 235 4.60 -27.95 16.56
C GLN A 235 4.71 -26.46 16.92
N GLY A 236 3.58 -25.77 17.10
CA GLY A 236 3.50 -24.35 17.46
C GLY A 236 3.14 -23.44 16.28
N LEU A 237 3.16 -22.14 16.53
CA LEU A 237 2.88 -21.09 15.53
C LEU A 237 4.11 -20.17 15.37
N PRO A 238 4.37 -19.64 14.16
CA PRO A 238 3.49 -19.54 13.00
C PRO A 238 3.33 -20.84 12.19
N GLY A 239 4.12 -21.89 12.42
CA GLY A 239 4.07 -23.10 11.60
C GLY A 239 4.54 -22.83 10.16
N ASP A 240 4.08 -23.66 9.21
CA ASP A 240 4.48 -23.52 7.81
C ASP A 240 3.74 -22.38 7.09
N PHE A 241 2.43 -22.23 7.33
CA PHE A 241 1.55 -21.42 6.49
C PHE A 241 0.76 -20.31 7.21
N SER A 242 0.91 -20.15 8.54
CA SER A 242 0.34 -18.99 9.23
C SER A 242 1.19 -17.73 9.04
N GLN A 243 0.70 -16.62 9.55
CA GLN A 243 1.41 -15.34 9.51
C GLN A 243 2.40 -15.21 10.67
N THR A 244 3.64 -14.82 10.39
CA THR A 244 4.58 -14.31 11.39
C THR A 244 4.29 -12.83 11.66
N LYS A 245 4.30 -12.42 12.93
CA LYS A 245 4.11 -11.01 13.29
C LYS A 245 5.17 -10.13 12.64
N PRO A 246 4.80 -8.98 12.05
CA PRO A 246 5.72 -8.18 11.22
C PRO A 246 6.97 -7.69 11.97
N LEU A 247 6.88 -7.22 13.23
CA LEU A 247 8.06 -6.76 13.96
C LEU A 247 8.95 -7.93 14.42
N GLN A 248 8.37 -9.09 14.68
CA GLN A 248 9.14 -10.32 14.91
C GLN A 248 9.87 -10.77 13.63
N PHE A 249 9.19 -10.72 12.48
CA PHE A 249 9.78 -11.00 11.18
C PHE A 249 10.96 -10.05 10.89
N LEU A 250 10.76 -8.75 11.10
CA LEU A 250 11.79 -7.74 10.93
C LEU A 250 13.03 -7.99 11.81
N ARG A 251 12.85 -8.32 13.09
CA ARG A 251 14.01 -8.64 13.95
C ARG A 251 14.79 -9.82 13.43
N THR A 252 14.12 -10.88 13.00
CA THR A 252 14.78 -12.06 12.41
C THR A 252 15.42 -11.75 11.04
N LEU A 253 14.77 -10.93 10.23
CA LEU A 253 15.31 -10.43 8.96
C LEU A 253 16.66 -9.71 9.14
N TYR A 254 16.76 -8.90 10.20
CA TYR A 254 17.97 -8.18 10.57
C TYR A 254 18.86 -8.98 11.56
N CYS A 255 18.59 -10.26 11.77
CA CYS A 255 19.43 -11.12 12.60
C CYS A 255 19.62 -10.64 14.04
N VAL A 256 18.58 -10.14 14.68
CA VAL A 256 18.58 -9.72 16.08
C VAL A 256 17.48 -10.44 16.88
N ASP A 257 17.68 -10.51 18.20
CA ASP A 257 16.71 -11.04 19.16
C ASP A 257 15.61 -10.00 19.53
N SER A 258 14.71 -10.36 20.43
CA SER A 258 13.64 -9.48 20.93
C SER A 258 14.17 -8.20 21.62
N ASN A 259 15.41 -8.21 22.11
CA ASN A 259 16.07 -7.06 22.72
C ASN A 259 16.92 -6.26 21.72
N TYR A 260 16.85 -6.61 20.43
CA TYR A 260 17.65 -6.04 19.34
C TYR A 260 19.17 -6.26 19.52
N ARG A 261 19.55 -7.40 20.11
CA ARG A 261 20.94 -7.84 20.16
C ARG A 261 21.17 -8.81 19.00
N GLU A 262 22.35 -8.70 18.37
CA GLU A 262 22.71 -9.57 17.26
C GLU A 262 22.66 -11.06 17.67
N LEU A 263 21.98 -11.88 16.91
CA LEU A 263 21.95 -13.33 17.09
C LEU A 263 23.35 -13.93 16.95
N ARG A 264 23.63 -14.99 17.69
CA ARG A 264 24.92 -15.69 17.69
C ARG A 264 24.74 -17.20 17.78
N GLY A 265 25.77 -17.93 17.40
CA GLY A 265 25.88 -19.38 17.59
C GLY A 265 24.71 -20.14 16.95
N ARG A 266 24.11 -21.05 17.71
CA ARG A 266 23.06 -21.96 17.24
C ARG A 266 21.78 -21.20 16.85
N ALA A 267 21.37 -20.22 17.65
CA ALA A 267 20.17 -19.41 17.37
C ALA A 267 20.30 -18.62 16.05
N ALA A 268 21.47 -18.07 15.75
CA ALA A 268 21.73 -17.42 14.48
C ALA A 268 21.69 -18.43 13.32
N ARG A 269 22.32 -19.59 13.50
CA ARG A 269 22.38 -20.63 12.46
C ARG A 269 21.01 -21.12 12.03
N SER A 270 20.10 -21.35 12.98
CA SER A 270 18.75 -21.89 12.68
C SER A 270 17.90 -20.97 11.78
N VAL A 271 18.20 -19.68 11.74
CA VAL A 271 17.46 -18.68 10.94
C VAL A 271 18.32 -18.05 9.81
N GLY A 272 19.43 -18.72 9.45
CA GLY A 272 20.30 -18.25 8.35
C GLY A 272 21.04 -16.95 8.64
N CYS A 273 21.36 -16.68 9.91
CA CYS A 273 22.07 -15.48 10.36
C CYS A 273 23.56 -15.73 10.63
N PRO A 274 24.41 -14.67 10.61
CA PRO A 274 25.81 -14.78 10.98
C PRO A 274 26.00 -15.31 12.40
N THR A 275 26.76 -16.38 12.56
CA THR A 275 27.00 -17.05 13.87
C THR A 275 28.10 -16.40 14.70
N THR A 276 28.92 -15.53 14.10
CA THR A 276 30.09 -14.89 14.71
C THR A 276 30.03 -13.39 14.63
N ALA A 277 30.74 -12.70 15.53
CA ALA A 277 30.86 -11.24 15.49
C ALA A 277 31.50 -10.72 14.19
N ALA A 278 32.45 -11.46 13.62
CA ALA A 278 33.05 -11.10 12.33
C ALA A 278 32.04 -11.19 11.17
N GLY A 279 31.14 -12.17 11.19
CA GLY A 279 30.03 -12.26 10.24
C GLY A 279 29.06 -11.09 10.36
N SER A 280 28.65 -10.73 11.58
CA SER A 280 27.75 -9.60 11.81
C SER A 280 28.36 -8.26 11.38
N ARG A 281 29.66 -8.04 11.56
CA ARG A 281 30.31 -6.82 11.04
C ARG A 281 30.24 -6.71 9.51
N ARG A 282 30.10 -7.81 8.78
CA ARG A 282 29.92 -7.84 7.32
C ARG A 282 28.46 -7.80 6.88
N PHE A 283 27.52 -8.06 7.79
CA PHE A 283 26.09 -8.21 7.49
C PHE A 283 25.51 -7.04 6.68
N ARG A 284 25.78 -5.80 7.10
CA ARG A 284 25.30 -4.61 6.39
C ARG A 284 25.80 -4.56 4.95
N ARG A 285 27.08 -4.82 4.70
CA ARG A 285 27.66 -4.82 3.36
C ARG A 285 27.15 -5.96 2.48
N GLN A 286 26.82 -7.09 3.09
CA GLN A 286 26.34 -8.28 2.40
C GLN A 286 24.84 -8.24 2.08
N ASN A 287 24.11 -7.30 2.66
CA ASN A 287 22.66 -7.16 2.48
C ASN A 287 22.29 -5.71 2.15
N PRO A 288 22.77 -5.15 1.03
CA PRO A 288 22.54 -3.74 0.66
C PRO A 288 21.06 -3.38 0.59
N ALA A 289 20.19 -4.26 0.13
CA ALA A 289 18.74 -4.05 0.09
C ALA A 289 18.17 -3.63 1.46
N LEU A 290 18.63 -4.23 2.57
CA LEU A 290 18.15 -3.93 3.92
C LEU A 290 18.63 -2.57 4.47
N PHE A 291 19.63 -1.94 3.85
CA PHE A 291 20.26 -0.72 4.36
C PHE A 291 20.24 0.44 3.37
N SER A 292 20.01 0.16 2.09
CA SER A 292 20.06 1.16 1.01
C SER A 292 18.74 1.30 0.25
N ALA A 293 17.78 0.39 0.41
CA ALA A 293 16.45 0.53 -0.16
C ALA A 293 15.86 1.94 0.07
N THR A 294 14.99 2.38 -0.80
CA THR A 294 14.38 3.72 -0.73
C THR A 294 13.46 3.84 0.47
N GLY A 295 12.67 2.80 0.75
CA GLY A 295 11.73 2.75 1.86
C GLY A 295 11.31 1.35 2.24
N VAL A 296 10.40 1.28 3.21
CA VAL A 296 9.77 0.06 3.67
C VAL A 296 8.27 0.12 3.36
N ALA A 297 7.79 -0.88 2.64
CA ALA A 297 6.39 -1.07 2.34
C ALA A 297 5.69 -1.83 3.48
N ASP A 298 4.47 -1.44 3.77
CA ASP A 298 3.64 -2.01 4.82
C ASP A 298 2.17 -2.01 4.40
N HIS A 299 1.41 -3.01 4.82
CA HIS A 299 -0.02 -3.15 4.58
C HIS A 299 -0.77 -2.90 5.90
N PRO A 300 -0.88 -1.66 6.38
CA PRO A 300 -1.27 -1.37 7.75
C PRO A 300 -2.80 -1.46 7.97
N TYR A 301 -3.45 -2.51 7.51
CA TYR A 301 -4.88 -2.69 7.72
C TYR A 301 -5.27 -2.54 9.19
N ALA A 302 -6.39 -1.87 9.42
CA ALA A 302 -6.95 -1.73 10.75
C ALA A 302 -7.54 -3.05 11.25
N PHE A 303 -7.35 -3.35 12.53
CA PHE A 303 -7.90 -4.57 13.11
C PHE A 303 -9.43 -4.56 13.07
N ALA A 304 -10.03 -5.62 12.49
CA ALA A 304 -11.48 -5.83 12.41
C ALA A 304 -12.28 -4.61 11.89
N GLY A 305 -11.67 -3.77 11.03
CA GLY A 305 -12.33 -2.57 10.50
C GLY A 305 -12.50 -1.43 11.51
N SER A 306 -11.71 -1.40 12.58
CA SER A 306 -11.71 -0.32 13.56
C SER A 306 -11.27 1.02 12.95
N ALA A 307 -11.59 2.13 13.64
CA ALA A 307 -11.15 3.46 13.23
C ALA A 307 -9.62 3.55 13.14
N PRO A 308 -9.05 4.38 12.24
CA PRO A 308 -7.61 4.37 11.93
C PRO A 308 -6.71 4.83 13.09
N ASN A 309 -7.27 5.39 14.16
CA ASN A 309 -6.54 5.77 15.37
C ASN A 309 -6.72 4.76 16.51
N ILE A 310 -7.49 3.69 16.31
CA ILE A 310 -7.81 2.72 17.36
C ILE A 310 -7.00 1.44 17.14
N GLU A 311 -6.18 1.12 18.13
CA GLU A 311 -5.54 -0.18 18.26
C GLU A 311 -6.20 -0.96 19.39
N THR A 312 -6.72 -2.13 19.06
CA THR A 312 -7.38 -3.01 20.02
C THR A 312 -6.47 -4.13 20.53
N SER A 313 -5.37 -4.37 19.84
CA SER A 313 -4.38 -5.38 20.23
C SER A 313 -3.33 -4.80 21.19
N THR A 314 -3.00 -5.55 22.23
CA THR A 314 -1.87 -5.26 23.11
C THR A 314 -0.55 -5.85 22.63
N ASP A 315 -0.56 -6.57 21.52
CA ASP A 315 0.63 -7.20 20.96
C ASP A 315 1.61 -6.14 20.42
N PRO A 316 2.85 -6.09 20.90
CA PRO A 316 3.81 -5.08 20.48
C PRO A 316 4.43 -5.35 19.10
N ASP A 317 4.17 -6.51 18.50
CA ASP A 317 4.83 -6.98 17.29
C ASP A 317 3.98 -6.84 16.02
N ILE A 318 2.81 -6.22 16.11
CA ILE A 318 1.94 -5.92 14.97
C ILE A 318 2.29 -4.55 14.34
N ALA A 319 1.88 -4.34 13.09
CA ALA A 319 2.12 -3.12 12.31
C ALA A 319 0.84 -2.59 11.64
N THR A 320 -0.27 -2.56 12.39
CA THR A 320 -1.52 -1.92 11.97
C THR A 320 -1.37 -0.41 11.85
N PHE A 321 -2.30 0.26 11.23
CA PHE A 321 -2.24 1.70 10.95
C PHE A 321 -1.88 2.56 12.19
N PRO A 322 -2.48 2.37 13.38
CA PRO A 322 -2.08 3.10 14.58
C PRO A 322 -0.65 2.77 15.06
N ARG A 323 -0.08 1.66 14.60
CA ARG A 323 1.25 1.16 14.98
C ARG A 323 2.37 1.57 14.00
N ILE A 324 2.09 2.33 12.95
CA ILE A 324 3.14 2.84 12.04
C ILE A 324 4.32 3.51 12.81
N PRO A 325 4.10 4.32 13.87
CA PRO A 325 5.22 4.86 14.66
C PRO A 325 6.06 3.78 15.39
N ASP A 326 5.46 2.63 15.73
CA ASP A 326 6.20 1.50 16.33
C ASP A 326 7.09 0.84 15.29
N LEU A 327 6.58 0.61 14.09
CA LEU A 327 7.35 0.13 12.93
C LEU A 327 8.54 1.06 12.64
N GLU A 328 8.32 2.36 12.59
CA GLU A 328 9.39 3.36 12.38
C GLU A 328 10.49 3.25 13.45
N ARG A 329 10.10 3.14 14.74
CA ARG A 329 11.05 2.98 15.84
C ARG A 329 11.83 1.67 15.77
N ALA A 330 11.15 0.58 15.41
CA ALA A 330 11.78 -0.73 15.21
C ALA A 330 12.84 -0.66 14.10
N LEU A 331 12.49 -0.11 12.94
CA LEU A 331 13.42 0.07 11.82
C LEU A 331 14.62 0.95 12.19
N ASP A 332 14.40 2.07 12.83
CA ASP A 332 15.49 2.96 13.29
C ASP A 332 16.43 2.24 14.27
N ARG A 333 15.88 1.38 15.14
CA ARG A 333 16.67 0.58 16.07
C ARG A 333 17.50 -0.48 15.36
N LEU A 334 16.90 -1.17 14.39
CA LEU A 334 17.58 -2.17 13.56
C LEU A 334 18.74 -1.56 12.76
N GLN A 335 18.53 -0.40 12.16
CA GLN A 335 19.58 0.32 11.43
C GLN A 335 20.76 0.66 12.35
N ARG A 336 20.50 1.17 13.56
CA ARG A 336 21.55 1.53 14.53
C ARG A 336 22.38 0.33 15.00
N VAL A 337 21.81 -0.88 15.12
CA VAL A 337 22.54 -2.09 15.49
C VAL A 337 23.74 -2.32 14.55
N TYR A 338 23.57 -2.00 13.26
CA TYR A 338 24.60 -2.17 12.24
C TYR A 338 25.31 -0.86 11.84
N GLY A 339 25.25 0.18 12.70
CA GLY A 339 25.92 1.44 12.46
C GLY A 339 25.37 2.24 11.27
N SER A 340 24.10 2.03 10.91
CA SER A 340 23.40 2.81 9.89
C SER A 340 22.57 3.92 10.56
N ALA A 341 22.63 5.11 9.98
CA ALA A 341 21.78 6.25 10.36
C ALA A 341 20.53 6.38 9.45
N LYS A 342 20.31 5.43 8.55
CA LYS A 342 19.16 5.44 7.62
C LYS A 342 17.86 5.45 8.42
N ARG A 343 16.97 6.36 8.05
CA ARG A 343 15.60 6.44 8.54
C ARG A 343 14.68 6.21 7.34
N PHE A 344 14.10 5.04 7.26
CA PHE A 344 13.24 4.69 6.15
C PHE A 344 11.94 5.47 6.18
N PRO A 345 11.50 6.06 5.06
CA PRO A 345 10.08 6.38 4.89
C PRO A 345 9.27 5.08 4.83
N ILE A 346 8.03 5.17 5.30
CA ILE A 346 7.04 4.08 5.23
C ILE A 346 6.15 4.33 4.03
N TYR A 347 6.01 3.32 3.20
CA TYR A 347 5.10 3.30 2.07
C TYR A 347 3.92 2.38 2.42
N ASN A 348 2.76 2.99 2.61
CA ASN A 348 1.51 2.23 2.66
C ASN A 348 1.18 1.81 1.23
N THR A 349 1.38 0.54 0.92
CA THR A 349 1.22 -0.04 -0.42
C THR A 349 -0.03 -0.89 -0.55
N GLU A 350 -0.72 -1.17 0.59
CA GLU A 350 -2.01 -1.83 0.59
C GLU A 350 -2.83 -1.44 1.83
N TYR A 351 -4.00 -0.84 1.60
CA TYR A 351 -4.90 -0.39 2.67
C TYR A 351 -6.30 -0.14 2.15
N GLY A 352 -7.30 -0.45 2.95
CA GLY A 352 -8.70 -0.20 2.64
C GLY A 352 -9.61 -0.71 3.77
N TYR A 353 -10.90 -0.41 3.65
CA TYR A 353 -11.90 -0.85 4.61
C TYR A 353 -12.91 -1.77 3.94
N ILE A 354 -12.93 -3.03 4.34
CA ILE A 354 -14.02 -3.93 4.00
C ILE A 354 -15.32 -3.34 4.58
N THR A 355 -16.41 -3.38 3.81
CA THR A 355 -17.67 -2.75 4.19
C THR A 355 -18.81 -3.74 4.37
N HIS A 356 -19.71 -3.46 5.32
CA HIS A 356 -20.98 -4.14 5.47
C HIS A 356 -22.14 -3.14 5.21
N PRO A 357 -23.03 -3.40 4.25
CA PRO A 357 -22.90 -4.39 3.17
C PRO A 357 -21.76 -4.05 2.18
N PRO A 358 -21.34 -4.95 1.27
CA PRO A 358 -21.94 -6.24 0.94
C PRO A 358 -21.40 -7.40 1.80
N ASN A 359 -20.31 -7.22 2.56
CA ASN A 359 -19.80 -8.26 3.44
C ASN A 359 -20.82 -8.62 4.51
N ARG A 360 -20.86 -9.89 4.93
CA ARG A 360 -21.81 -10.38 5.95
C ARG A 360 -21.35 -10.22 7.39
N PHE A 361 -20.06 -9.92 7.60
CA PHE A 361 -19.50 -9.72 8.93
C PHE A 361 -19.64 -8.27 9.41
N SER A 362 -19.42 -8.03 10.69
CA SER A 362 -19.56 -6.73 11.34
C SER A 362 -18.41 -5.78 10.98
N TYR A 363 -18.30 -5.44 9.70
CA TYR A 363 -17.43 -4.38 9.22
C TYR A 363 -18.14 -3.00 9.24
N PRO A 364 -17.41 -1.89 9.12
CA PRO A 364 -18.02 -0.57 9.06
C PRO A 364 -18.97 -0.43 7.86
N SER A 365 -20.00 0.39 8.02
CA SER A 365 -20.86 0.75 6.90
C SER A 365 -20.05 1.47 5.81
N PRO A 366 -20.49 1.47 4.53
CA PRO A 366 -19.82 2.24 3.47
C PRO A 366 -19.64 3.72 3.80
N ALA A 367 -20.57 4.33 4.53
CA ALA A 367 -20.47 5.73 4.98
C ALA A 367 -19.40 5.91 6.06
N THR A 368 -19.33 4.98 7.02
CA THR A 368 -18.29 4.96 8.06
C THR A 368 -16.91 4.71 7.45
N ALA A 369 -16.78 3.77 6.52
CA ALA A 369 -15.56 3.52 5.78
C ALA A 369 -15.08 4.75 5.02
N ALA A 370 -15.98 5.48 4.36
CA ALA A 370 -15.68 6.75 3.68
C ALA A 370 -15.13 7.82 4.63
N TYR A 371 -15.61 7.86 5.87
CA TYR A 371 -15.04 8.72 6.92
C TYR A 371 -13.66 8.23 7.33
N TYR A 372 -13.49 6.93 7.54
CA TYR A 372 -12.24 6.33 8.01
C TYR A 372 -11.09 6.48 7.01
N ILE A 373 -11.33 6.34 5.69
CA ILE A 373 -10.29 6.57 4.68
C ILE A 373 -9.81 8.03 4.68
N ASN A 374 -10.71 9.02 4.84
CA ASN A 374 -10.29 10.42 4.97
C ASN A 374 -9.52 10.67 6.28
N TRP A 375 -9.92 10.01 7.36
CA TRP A 375 -9.23 10.15 8.65
C TRP A 375 -7.84 9.49 8.60
N ALA A 376 -7.73 8.30 8.00
CA ALA A 376 -6.44 7.64 7.78
C ALA A 376 -5.50 8.51 6.93
N GLU A 377 -6.01 9.10 5.84
CA GLU A 377 -5.21 9.99 4.99
C GLU A 377 -4.74 11.24 5.74
N TYR A 378 -5.59 11.85 6.55
CA TYR A 378 -5.21 12.97 7.41
C TYR A 378 -4.12 12.58 8.43
N LEU A 379 -4.25 11.42 9.07
CA LEU A 379 -3.25 10.92 10.00
C LEU A 379 -1.92 10.61 9.31
N SER A 380 -1.95 10.03 8.10
CA SER A 380 -0.76 9.83 7.25
C SER A 380 -0.12 11.17 6.90
N TRP A 381 -0.91 12.15 6.47
CA TRP A 381 -0.44 13.49 6.15
C TRP A 381 0.26 14.17 7.34
N LYS A 382 -0.20 13.91 8.57
CA LYS A 382 0.45 14.40 9.80
C LYS A 382 1.78 13.72 10.11
N GLN A 383 2.10 12.59 9.47
CA GLN A 383 3.32 11.82 9.73
C GLN A 383 4.33 12.04 8.61
N PRO A 384 5.44 12.77 8.84
CA PRO A 384 6.37 13.17 7.78
C PRO A 384 7.12 12.00 7.13
N ARG A 385 7.12 10.82 7.76
CA ARG A 385 7.76 9.61 7.23
C ARG A 385 6.82 8.71 6.44
N VAL A 386 5.51 8.96 6.45
CA VAL A 386 4.55 8.21 5.61
C VAL A 386 4.54 8.85 4.23
N ALA A 387 5.01 8.10 3.23
CA ALA A 387 5.22 8.61 1.87
C ALA A 387 3.99 8.45 0.96
N THR A 388 3.08 7.54 1.29
CA THR A 388 1.95 7.17 0.42
C THR A 388 0.65 7.07 1.20
N THR A 389 -0.45 7.30 0.48
CA THR A 389 -1.79 6.90 0.90
C THR A 389 -2.33 5.92 -0.13
N MET A 390 -3.01 4.88 0.33
CA MET A 390 -3.40 3.74 -0.51
C MET A 390 -4.90 3.46 -0.44
N GLN A 391 -5.47 2.98 -1.55
CA GLN A 391 -6.80 2.40 -1.63
C GLN A 391 -6.75 1.03 -2.33
N TYR A 392 -7.13 0.03 -1.62
CA TYR A 392 -7.38 -1.33 -2.07
C TYR A 392 -8.88 -1.60 -1.94
N LEU A 393 -9.64 -1.71 -2.92
CA LEU A 393 -9.77 -1.88 -4.33
C LEU A 393 -10.54 -0.70 -4.98
N LEU A 394 -10.67 -0.70 -6.34
CA LEU A 394 -11.65 0.15 -7.04
C LEU A 394 -13.05 -0.45 -6.97
N TYR A 395 -13.19 -1.75 -7.27
CA TYR A 395 -14.47 -2.49 -7.25
C TYR A 395 -14.53 -3.48 -6.10
N ASP A 396 -15.72 -3.66 -5.53
CA ASP A 396 -15.95 -4.82 -4.68
C ASP A 396 -15.81 -6.11 -5.50
N PRO A 397 -15.16 -7.16 -4.98
CA PRO A 397 -15.11 -8.44 -5.64
C PRO A 397 -16.49 -9.10 -5.67
N THR A 398 -16.69 -10.05 -6.57
CA THR A 398 -17.85 -10.94 -6.52
C THR A 398 -17.73 -11.84 -5.29
N LEU A 399 -18.67 -11.70 -4.35
CA LEU A 399 -18.70 -12.54 -3.16
C LEU A 399 -19.30 -13.90 -3.51
N THR A 400 -18.48 -14.92 -3.52
CA THR A 400 -18.91 -16.32 -3.67
C THR A 400 -19.09 -16.99 -2.32
N ALA A 401 -19.72 -18.17 -2.26
CA ALA A 401 -19.80 -18.94 -1.04
C ALA A 401 -18.41 -19.31 -0.48
N ALA A 402 -17.42 -19.51 -1.32
CA ALA A 402 -16.03 -19.78 -0.92
C ALA A 402 -15.35 -18.53 -0.33
N THR A 403 -15.56 -17.34 -0.90
CA THR A 403 -15.04 -16.07 -0.37
C THR A 403 -15.87 -15.55 0.81
N SER A 404 -17.03 -16.14 1.08
CA SER A 404 -17.86 -15.83 2.23
C SER A 404 -17.52 -16.66 3.49
N SER A 405 -16.62 -17.64 3.39
CA SER A 405 -15.98 -18.30 4.54
C SER A 405 -14.69 -17.55 4.87
N GLY A 406 -14.46 -17.20 6.11
CA GLY A 406 -13.37 -16.30 6.50
C GLY A 406 -13.82 -14.84 6.44
N ASP A 407 -13.02 -13.94 5.91
CA ASP A 407 -13.31 -12.49 5.86
C ASP A 407 -14.46 -12.08 4.93
N GLY A 408 -15.09 -13.03 4.23
CA GLY A 408 -16.18 -12.76 3.31
C GLY A 408 -15.75 -12.02 2.05
N GLY A 409 -14.44 -12.08 1.71
CA GLY A 409 -13.82 -11.35 0.61
C GLY A 409 -13.54 -9.88 0.93
N PHE A 410 -12.59 -9.30 0.22
CA PHE A 410 -12.17 -7.91 0.38
C PHE A 410 -13.13 -6.92 -0.31
N ALA A 411 -14.36 -6.76 0.20
CA ALA A 411 -15.32 -5.78 -0.30
C ALA A 411 -14.96 -4.35 0.17
N SER A 412 -13.74 -3.92 -0.15
CA SER A 412 -13.16 -2.60 0.18
C SER A 412 -13.24 -1.62 -0.98
N GLY A 413 -13.88 -2.00 -2.09
CA GLY A 413 -13.97 -1.19 -3.30
C GLY A 413 -14.61 0.18 -3.08
N LEU A 414 -14.17 1.16 -3.87
CA LEU A 414 -14.83 2.47 -3.98
C LEU A 414 -16.16 2.37 -4.73
N GLU A 415 -16.31 1.32 -5.53
CA GLU A 415 -17.51 0.97 -6.28
C GLU A 415 -18.00 -0.42 -5.89
N THR A 416 -19.29 -0.67 -6.07
CA THR A 416 -19.85 -2.01 -5.93
C THR A 416 -19.36 -2.91 -7.08
N VAL A 417 -19.59 -4.23 -6.97
CA VAL A 417 -19.28 -5.19 -8.04
C VAL A 417 -19.86 -4.81 -9.42
N ASN A 418 -20.96 -4.07 -9.46
CA ASN A 418 -21.61 -3.59 -10.67
C ASN A 418 -21.20 -2.16 -11.08
N GLY A 419 -20.16 -1.60 -10.52
CA GLY A 419 -19.65 -0.27 -10.88
C GLY A 419 -20.45 0.91 -10.33
N LYS A 420 -21.34 0.68 -9.35
CA LYS A 420 -22.05 1.79 -8.69
C LYS A 420 -21.15 2.42 -7.62
N PRO A 421 -20.89 3.75 -7.67
CA PRO A 421 -20.08 4.39 -6.67
C PRO A 421 -20.63 4.23 -5.24
N LYS A 422 -19.76 3.86 -4.31
CA LYS A 422 -20.01 3.85 -2.87
C LYS A 422 -19.62 5.23 -2.28
N PRO A 423 -20.01 5.57 -1.04
CA PRO A 423 -19.57 6.81 -0.39
C PRO A 423 -18.05 7.01 -0.38
N GLY A 424 -17.28 5.91 -0.38
CA GLY A 424 -15.81 5.90 -0.49
C GLY A 424 -15.29 6.55 -1.77
N TYR A 425 -16.01 6.47 -2.88
CA TYR A 425 -15.61 7.05 -4.16
C TYR A 425 -15.46 8.59 -4.07
N ALA A 426 -16.46 9.25 -3.53
CA ALA A 426 -16.43 10.69 -3.32
C ALA A 426 -15.39 11.09 -2.26
N ALA A 427 -15.27 10.30 -1.18
CA ALA A 427 -14.30 10.51 -0.12
C ALA A 427 -12.86 10.36 -0.61
N TYR A 428 -12.58 9.40 -1.48
CA TYR A 428 -11.25 9.21 -2.08
C TYR A 428 -10.91 10.33 -3.07
N ARG A 429 -11.86 10.71 -3.94
CA ARG A 429 -11.67 11.74 -4.96
C ARG A 429 -11.42 13.12 -4.37
N LEU A 430 -12.22 13.50 -3.36
CA LEU A 430 -12.13 14.78 -2.65
C LEU A 430 -12.12 14.54 -1.14
N PRO A 431 -10.99 14.11 -0.57
CA PRO A 431 -10.88 13.97 0.88
C PRO A 431 -11.27 15.24 1.61
N LEU A 432 -12.11 15.09 2.63
CA LEU A 432 -12.51 16.16 3.54
C LEU A 432 -12.55 15.62 4.96
N LEU A 433 -11.77 16.22 5.85
CA LEU A 433 -11.81 15.94 7.27
C LEU A 433 -11.86 17.25 8.07
N MET A 434 -12.70 17.26 9.08
CA MET A 434 -12.69 18.24 10.15
C MET A 434 -12.38 17.48 11.45
N PRO A 435 -11.15 17.57 12.00
CA PRO A 435 -10.75 16.78 13.19
C PRO A 435 -11.60 17.08 14.42
N VAL A 436 -12.13 18.29 14.47
CA VAL A 436 -13.10 18.75 15.48
C VAL A 436 -14.31 19.32 14.74
N THR A 437 -15.48 18.81 15.06
CA THR A 437 -16.75 19.20 14.40
C THR A 437 -17.66 20.04 15.29
N SER A 438 -17.26 20.32 16.55
CA SER A 438 -18.02 21.16 17.47
C SER A 438 -17.13 22.22 18.11
N THR A 439 -17.66 23.45 18.26
CA THR A 439 -16.96 24.55 18.94
C THR A 439 -17.94 25.64 19.37
N ARG A 440 -17.47 26.61 20.17
CA ARG A 440 -18.26 27.81 20.51
C ARG A 440 -18.37 28.73 19.30
N ARG A 441 -19.48 29.45 19.19
CA ARG A 441 -19.68 30.51 18.16
C ARG A 441 -18.50 31.47 18.15
N GLY A 442 -18.10 31.89 16.96
CA GLY A 442 -16.96 32.80 16.74
C GLY A 442 -15.57 32.15 16.81
N ARG A 443 -15.46 30.90 17.22
CA ARG A 443 -14.19 30.12 17.13
C ARG A 443 -14.06 29.46 15.77
N SER A 444 -12.80 29.29 15.32
CA SER A 444 -12.49 28.63 14.06
C SER A 444 -12.42 27.11 14.21
N LEU A 445 -12.91 26.40 13.21
CA LEU A 445 -12.67 24.97 13.01
C LEU A 445 -11.60 24.77 11.93
N GLU A 446 -10.86 23.68 12.02
CA GLU A 446 -9.93 23.22 10.98
C GLU A 446 -10.71 22.50 9.88
N VAL A 447 -10.44 22.85 8.64
CA VAL A 447 -10.94 22.17 7.45
C VAL A 447 -9.74 21.71 6.65
N TRP A 448 -9.47 20.42 6.73
CA TRP A 448 -8.41 19.77 5.96
C TRP A 448 -9.02 19.01 4.78
N GLY A 449 -8.33 19.00 3.65
CA GLY A 449 -8.77 18.22 2.50
C GLY A 449 -7.73 18.13 1.39
N CYS A 450 -8.13 17.45 0.32
CA CYS A 450 -7.34 17.27 -0.90
C CYS A 450 -8.25 17.41 -2.12
N VAL A 451 -7.76 18.09 -3.15
CA VAL A 451 -8.40 18.15 -4.47
C VAL A 451 -7.61 17.28 -5.43
N ARG A 452 -7.77 15.97 -5.29
CA ARG A 452 -6.95 14.96 -5.98
C ARG A 452 -6.98 15.09 -7.51
N PRO A 453 -8.16 15.30 -8.18
CA PRO A 453 -8.24 15.44 -9.63
C PRO A 453 -7.52 16.66 -10.21
N ALA A 454 -7.25 17.69 -9.38
CA ALA A 454 -6.54 18.90 -9.81
C ALA A 454 -5.17 18.60 -10.45
N ARG A 455 -4.54 17.48 -10.06
CA ARG A 455 -3.25 17.02 -10.59
C ARG A 455 -3.22 17.02 -12.11
N TYR A 456 -4.18 16.39 -12.74
CA TYR A 456 -4.16 16.17 -14.20
C TYR A 456 -4.43 17.44 -14.99
N ALA A 457 -5.23 18.34 -14.46
CA ALA A 457 -5.37 19.67 -15.04
C ALA A 457 -4.06 20.47 -14.98
N ILE A 458 -3.36 20.40 -13.85
CA ILE A 458 -2.08 21.11 -13.66
C ILE A 458 -0.98 20.50 -14.56
N LEU A 459 -0.90 19.17 -14.66
CA LEU A 459 0.02 18.50 -15.58
C LEU A 459 -0.28 18.82 -17.05
N GLY A 460 -1.55 19.03 -17.40
CA GLY A 460 -1.97 19.46 -18.72
C GLY A 460 -1.75 20.95 -19.02
N GLY A 461 -1.07 21.69 -18.13
CA GLY A 461 -0.66 23.08 -18.34
C GLY A 461 -1.55 24.14 -17.73
N VAL A 462 -2.61 23.78 -16.98
CA VAL A 462 -3.41 24.76 -16.24
C VAL A 462 -2.67 25.12 -14.93
N PRO A 463 -2.28 26.39 -14.72
CA PRO A 463 -1.35 26.75 -13.64
C PRO A 463 -1.87 26.44 -12.23
N SER A 464 -3.20 26.46 -12.04
CA SER A 464 -3.82 26.13 -10.76
C SER A 464 -5.27 25.69 -10.95
N GLN A 465 -5.77 24.98 -9.96
CA GLN A 465 -7.16 24.56 -9.85
C GLN A 465 -7.76 25.07 -8.55
N THR A 466 -9.07 25.30 -8.53
CA THR A 466 -9.77 25.76 -7.35
C THR A 466 -10.85 24.77 -6.93
N ALA A 467 -11.05 24.64 -5.62
CA ALA A 467 -12.22 23.97 -5.06
C ALA A 467 -12.91 24.89 -4.05
N GLN A 468 -14.20 24.69 -3.89
CA GLN A 468 -15.03 25.50 -3.03
C GLN A 468 -15.32 24.74 -1.73
N ILE A 469 -15.09 25.40 -0.59
CA ILE A 469 -15.65 24.97 0.68
C ILE A 469 -17.06 25.53 0.75
N GLN A 470 -18.05 24.64 0.72
CA GLN A 470 -19.46 24.97 0.75
C GLN A 470 -20.06 24.65 2.11
N PHE A 471 -21.01 25.48 2.52
CA PHE A 471 -21.73 25.34 3.78
C PHE A 471 -23.25 25.45 3.54
N ALA A 472 -24.00 24.56 4.20
CA ALA A 472 -25.44 24.64 4.30
C ALA A 472 -25.84 24.75 5.78
N PRO A 473 -26.62 25.78 6.20
CA PRO A 473 -27.09 25.86 7.57
C PRO A 473 -28.04 24.71 7.92
N GLY A 474 -27.92 24.21 9.15
CA GLY A 474 -28.83 23.21 9.69
C GLY A 474 -30.20 23.83 10.04
N SER A 475 -31.26 23.02 10.06
CA SER A 475 -32.55 23.42 10.60
C SER A 475 -32.42 23.71 12.10
N SER A 476 -32.94 24.82 12.55
CA SER A 476 -32.96 25.28 13.96
C SER A 476 -34.01 24.55 14.81
N GLY A 477 -34.19 23.22 14.62
CA GLY A 477 -35.14 22.41 15.38
C GLY A 477 -34.43 21.53 16.37
N ALA A 478 -34.60 21.75 17.66
CA ALA A 478 -34.20 20.84 18.71
C ALA A 478 -34.94 19.50 18.53
N GLY A 479 -34.21 18.42 18.22
CA GLY A 479 -34.76 17.06 18.36
C GLY A 479 -34.69 16.12 17.15
N SER A 480 -33.99 16.43 16.05
CA SER A 480 -33.81 15.44 14.98
C SER A 480 -32.40 14.85 14.94
N SER A 481 -32.27 13.59 15.32
CA SER A 481 -31.05 12.77 15.17
C SER A 481 -30.78 12.32 13.72
N GLY A 482 -31.26 13.07 12.72
CA GLY A 482 -31.05 12.81 11.30
C GLY A 482 -30.39 14.00 10.61
N ALA A 483 -29.29 13.78 9.93
CA ALA A 483 -28.52 14.77 9.17
C ALA A 483 -29.28 15.22 7.91
N GLY A 484 -30.31 16.04 8.06
CA GLY A 484 -30.97 16.75 6.98
C GLY A 484 -30.54 18.21 6.97
N SER A 485 -29.69 18.67 6.03
CA SER A 485 -29.52 20.10 5.80
C SER A 485 -30.76 20.63 5.09
N SER A 486 -31.49 21.60 5.72
CA SER A 486 -32.66 22.24 5.10
C SER A 486 -32.28 23.42 4.22
N GLY A 487 -31.02 23.81 4.16
CA GLY A 487 -30.53 24.97 3.41
C GLY A 487 -29.72 24.57 2.16
N ALA A 488 -29.80 25.45 1.15
CA ALA A 488 -28.93 25.31 -0.03
C ALA A 488 -27.45 25.51 0.36
N PHE A 489 -26.57 24.72 -0.26
CA PHE A 489 -25.12 24.88 -0.11
C PHE A 489 -24.66 26.19 -0.78
N THR A 490 -23.96 27.02 -0.03
CA THR A 490 -23.31 28.25 -0.52
C THR A 490 -21.81 28.16 -0.36
N THR A 491 -21.07 28.72 -1.31
CA THR A 491 -19.58 28.78 -1.20
C THR A 491 -19.21 29.84 -0.17
N ILE A 492 -18.48 29.44 0.84
CA ILE A 492 -17.99 30.31 1.93
C ILE A 492 -16.50 30.58 1.86
N ARG A 493 -15.75 29.74 1.11
CA ARG A 493 -14.32 29.91 0.85
C ARG A 493 -13.90 29.14 -0.39
N THR A 494 -12.90 29.66 -1.11
CA THR A 494 -12.20 28.95 -2.20
C THR A 494 -10.80 28.59 -1.73
N VAL A 495 -10.34 27.40 -2.10
CA VAL A 495 -8.95 26.93 -1.92
C VAL A 495 -8.33 26.71 -3.29
N THR A 496 -7.02 26.99 -3.41
CA THR A 496 -6.28 26.88 -4.66
C THR A 496 -5.22 25.79 -4.54
N ILE A 497 -5.14 24.92 -5.53
CA ILE A 497 -4.12 23.92 -5.73
C ILE A 497 -3.27 24.31 -6.94
N SER A 498 -1.98 24.54 -6.74
CA SER A 498 -1.04 24.97 -7.78
C SER A 498 0.13 24.00 -7.98
N ASN A 499 0.14 22.86 -7.28
CA ASN A 499 1.18 21.86 -7.40
C ASN A 499 0.57 20.49 -7.70
N ALA A 500 0.91 19.92 -8.85
CA ALA A 500 0.44 18.60 -9.27
C ALA A 500 0.82 17.46 -8.29
N ASN A 501 1.84 17.68 -7.46
CA ASN A 501 2.31 16.70 -6.47
C ASN A 501 1.79 16.96 -5.06
N ASN A 502 0.97 18.00 -4.86
CA ASN A 502 0.37 18.31 -3.57
C ASN A 502 -1.07 18.78 -3.76
N CYS A 503 -2.02 17.91 -3.48
CA CYS A 503 -3.45 18.22 -3.55
C CYS A 503 -4.02 18.78 -2.25
N TYR A 504 -3.22 18.83 -1.17
CA TYR A 504 -3.70 19.11 0.19
C TYR A 504 -3.83 20.61 0.47
N PHE A 505 -4.84 20.91 1.26
CA PHE A 505 -4.99 22.20 1.94
C PHE A 505 -5.37 21.96 3.40
N ASP A 506 -4.99 22.89 4.27
CA ASP A 506 -5.35 22.94 5.69
C ASP A 506 -5.66 24.39 6.04
N VAL A 507 -6.92 24.69 6.36
CA VAL A 507 -7.37 26.05 6.65
C VAL A 507 -8.20 26.09 7.92
N ARG A 508 -8.01 27.14 8.69
CA ARG A 508 -8.87 27.46 9.83
C ARG A 508 -9.86 28.54 9.44
N MET A 509 -11.14 28.30 9.72
CA MET A 509 -12.19 29.25 9.38
C MET A 509 -13.36 29.21 10.37
N LYS A 510 -14.09 30.34 10.47
CA LYS A 510 -15.30 30.47 11.26
C LYS A 510 -16.51 30.12 10.41
N PHE A 511 -17.50 29.53 11.03
CA PHE A 511 -18.77 29.22 10.41
C PHE A 511 -19.89 30.08 11.01
N PRO A 512 -20.94 30.45 10.22
CA PRO A 512 -22.01 31.35 10.69
C PRO A 512 -22.97 30.66 11.67
N ALA A 513 -23.16 29.33 11.53
CA ALA A 513 -24.11 28.56 12.31
C ALA A 513 -23.69 27.07 12.36
N SER A 514 -24.41 26.27 13.14
CA SER A 514 -24.41 24.82 12.98
C SER A 514 -24.94 24.45 11.59
N GLY A 515 -24.42 23.38 10.99
CA GLY A 515 -24.82 23.01 9.64
C GLY A 515 -23.92 21.93 9.04
N THR A 516 -23.79 21.91 7.72
CA THR A 516 -23.07 20.89 6.97
C THR A 516 -22.05 21.52 6.04
N VAL A 517 -20.85 20.96 6.02
CA VAL A 517 -19.72 21.39 5.18
C VAL A 517 -19.40 20.32 4.14
N ARG A 518 -19.10 20.73 2.90
CA ARG A 518 -18.59 19.86 1.84
C ARG A 518 -17.59 20.61 0.95
N LEU A 519 -16.82 19.88 0.17
CA LEU A 519 -16.06 20.42 -0.96
C LEU A 519 -16.85 20.28 -2.25
N ALA A 520 -16.68 21.24 -3.16
CA ALA A 520 -17.12 21.17 -4.54
C ALA A 520 -15.93 21.45 -5.45
N TYR A 521 -15.77 20.66 -6.50
CA TYR A 521 -14.76 20.83 -7.54
C TYR A 521 -15.38 20.63 -8.90
N THR A 522 -15.09 21.54 -9.82
CA THR A 522 -15.56 21.45 -11.21
C THR A 522 -14.37 21.05 -12.10
N TYR A 523 -14.51 19.94 -12.80
CA TYR A 523 -13.51 19.52 -13.78
C TYR A 523 -13.40 20.56 -14.90
N PRO A 524 -12.19 20.92 -15.34
CA PRO A 524 -12.04 21.74 -16.53
C PRO A 524 -12.72 21.10 -17.73
N ASN A 525 -13.39 21.93 -18.52
CA ASN A 525 -13.96 21.52 -19.81
C ASN A 525 -12.97 21.79 -20.95
N ASP A 526 -11.82 21.12 -20.88
CA ASP A 526 -10.75 21.27 -21.87
C ASP A 526 -10.43 19.89 -22.46
N PRO A 527 -10.68 19.68 -23.77
CA PRO A 527 -10.40 18.41 -24.42
C PRO A 527 -8.91 18.02 -24.42
N LEU A 528 -8.00 18.98 -24.25
CA LEU A 528 -6.57 18.71 -24.16
C LEU A 528 -6.16 18.07 -22.83
N LEU A 529 -6.99 18.15 -21.79
CA LEU A 529 -6.71 17.58 -20.48
C LEU A 529 -7.04 16.09 -20.40
N LEU A 530 -7.53 15.49 -21.46
CA LEU A 530 -7.82 14.04 -21.57
C LEU A 530 -8.75 13.47 -20.48
N PHE A 531 -9.57 14.32 -19.84
CA PHE A 531 -10.68 13.79 -19.04
C PHE A 531 -11.76 13.21 -19.97
N PRO A 532 -12.39 12.10 -19.60
CA PRO A 532 -13.51 11.58 -20.38
C PRO A 532 -14.56 12.69 -20.59
N PRO A 533 -15.15 12.83 -21.80
CA PRO A 533 -16.12 13.91 -22.10
C PRO A 533 -17.29 13.99 -21.11
N ALA A 534 -17.69 12.85 -20.52
CA ALA A 534 -18.74 12.80 -19.50
C ALA A 534 -18.38 13.51 -18.18
N VAL A 535 -17.10 13.85 -17.96
CA VAL A 535 -16.61 14.44 -16.69
C VAL A 535 -16.27 15.92 -16.88
N GLY A 536 -15.82 16.32 -18.06
CA GLY A 536 -15.46 17.72 -18.36
C GLY A 536 -16.60 18.68 -18.07
N GLY A 537 -16.34 19.77 -17.35
CA GLY A 537 -17.32 20.76 -16.91
C GLY A 537 -18.26 20.32 -15.78
N SER A 538 -18.22 19.04 -15.38
CA SER A 538 -19.08 18.54 -14.28
C SER A 538 -18.54 18.97 -12.91
N THR A 539 -19.47 19.31 -12.00
CA THR A 539 -19.15 19.59 -10.60
C THR A 539 -19.36 18.35 -9.75
N VAL A 540 -18.35 18.02 -8.97
CA VAL A 540 -18.33 16.87 -8.06
C VAL A 540 -18.14 17.32 -6.62
N TYR A 541 -18.62 16.49 -5.69
CA TYR A 541 -18.63 16.82 -4.27
C TYR A 541 -17.88 15.78 -3.45
N SER A 542 -17.33 16.24 -2.32
CA SER A 542 -16.83 15.35 -1.26
C SER A 542 -17.99 14.73 -0.48
N ARG A 543 -17.69 13.83 0.44
CA ARG A 543 -18.63 13.53 1.52
C ARG A 543 -18.92 14.81 2.32
N SER A 544 -20.04 14.85 3.01
CA SER A 544 -20.43 15.98 3.87
C SER A 544 -20.04 15.75 5.32
N VAL A 545 -19.75 16.84 6.04
CA VAL A 545 -19.39 16.84 7.47
C VAL A 545 -20.34 17.76 8.23
N ALA A 546 -21.06 17.22 9.20
CA ALA A 546 -21.91 18.03 10.09
C ALA A 546 -21.04 18.76 11.14
N ILE A 547 -21.37 20.03 11.41
CA ILE A 547 -20.73 20.84 12.46
C ILE A 547 -21.74 21.41 13.43
N THR A 548 -21.34 21.55 14.69
CA THR A 548 -22.16 22.13 15.76
C THR A 548 -21.46 23.32 16.39
N LEU A 549 -22.20 24.46 16.48
CA LEU A 549 -21.75 25.66 17.18
C LEU A 549 -22.64 25.90 18.40
N SER A 550 -22.08 25.91 19.59
CA SER A 550 -22.72 26.20 20.86
C SER A 550 -22.64 27.69 21.23
#